data_39b617e75f7b1f31789f4a7f1a60863e
#
_entry.id   39b617e75f7b1f31789f4a7f1a60863e
#
_cell.length_a   1.000
_cell.length_b   1.000
_cell.length_c   1.000
_cell.angle_alpha   90.00
_cell.angle_beta   90.00
_cell.angle_gamma   90.00
#
_symmetry.space_group_name_H-M   'P 1'
#
loop_
_entity.id
_entity.type
_entity.pdbx_description
1 polymer ?
#
loop_
_entity_poly.entity_id
_entity_poly.type
_entity_poly.pdbx_seq_one_letter_code
_entity_poly.pdbx_strand_id
1 'polypeptide(L)'
;MFGYIVRRLLGAIPTLLIIIAATFFLMRLAPGGPFDGERRLPPEIERNIKAAYNLDKPVYEQFYIYLKKVVTEGDFGPSFKNKDFSVSELIALGAPVSLKLGLSAILLDTLIGGFLGVTAALRQNTIADYSIMSIAMIGITIPTFVTAPLLTLILGVYLGWLPVGGYDDGALRNMILPVVVLSLPQIAIISRLVRGSMIEVLRSNYVRTARAKGLTEGQVV
;
A
#
# COMPACT_ATOMS: atom_id res chain seq x y z
N MET A 1 -20.26 -18.88 9.89
CA MET A 1 -19.40 -17.70 9.70
C MET A 1 -18.17 -17.72 10.62
N PHE A 2 -18.33 -17.82 11.94
CA PHE A 2 -17.22 -17.81 12.90
C PHE A 2 -16.17 -18.91 12.65
N GLY A 3 -16.59 -20.18 12.48
CA GLY A 3 -15.69 -21.29 12.19
C GLY A 3 -14.88 -21.14 10.89
N TYR A 4 -15.45 -20.48 9.88
CA TYR A 4 -14.75 -20.16 8.64
C TYR A 4 -13.62 -19.14 8.88
N ILE A 5 -13.90 -18.08 9.65
CA ILE A 5 -12.93 -17.04 10.00
C ILE A 5 -11.77 -17.64 10.79
N VAL A 6 -12.09 -18.42 11.83
CA VAL A 6 -11.08 -19.10 12.68
C VAL A 6 -10.20 -20.03 11.83
N ARG A 7 -10.79 -20.87 10.97
CA ARG A 7 -10.03 -21.78 10.09
C ARG A 7 -9.10 -21.00 9.13
N ARG A 8 -9.56 -19.85 8.64
CA ARG A 8 -8.78 -19.01 7.73
C ARG A 8 -7.63 -18.31 8.45
N LEU A 9 -7.86 -17.82 9.67
CA LEU A 9 -6.82 -17.24 10.52
C LEU A 9 -5.76 -18.29 10.93
N LEU A 10 -6.21 -19.48 11.34
CA LEU A 10 -5.29 -20.57 11.66
C LEU A 10 -4.48 -21.02 10.44
N GLY A 11 -5.06 -21.00 9.24
CA GLY A 11 -4.34 -21.27 7.99
C GLY A 11 -3.34 -20.17 7.59
N ALA A 12 -3.55 -18.93 8.02
CA ALA A 12 -2.62 -17.85 7.76
C ALA A 12 -1.31 -17.98 8.57
N ILE A 13 -1.38 -18.56 9.78
CA ILE A 13 -0.20 -18.72 10.65
C ILE A 13 0.92 -19.52 9.96
N PRO A 14 0.69 -20.75 9.46
CA PRO A 14 1.76 -21.50 8.77
C PRO A 14 2.26 -20.79 7.51
N THR A 15 1.37 -20.12 6.78
CA THR A 15 1.77 -19.33 5.60
C THR A 15 2.73 -18.20 5.98
N LEU A 16 2.42 -17.45 7.03
CA LEU A 16 3.29 -16.39 7.54
C LEU A 16 4.63 -16.95 8.04
N LEU A 17 4.60 -18.06 8.77
CA LEU A 17 5.83 -18.73 9.25
C LEU A 17 6.73 -19.18 8.08
N ILE A 18 6.14 -19.74 7.03
CA ILE A 18 6.88 -20.14 5.83
C ILE A 18 7.51 -18.91 5.15
N ILE A 19 6.77 -17.83 5.00
CA ILE A 19 7.26 -16.59 4.38
C ILE A 19 8.40 -16.00 5.22
N ILE A 20 8.23 -15.92 6.54
CA ILE A 20 9.25 -15.41 7.46
C ILE A 20 10.52 -16.31 7.38
N ALA A 21 10.35 -17.64 7.43
CA ALA A 21 11.47 -18.57 7.33
C ALA A 21 12.18 -18.45 5.98
N ALA A 22 11.43 -18.46 4.88
CA ALA A 22 12.00 -18.33 3.53
C ALA A 22 12.79 -17.02 3.39
N THR A 23 12.22 -15.90 3.81
CA THR A 23 12.89 -14.59 3.75
C THR A 23 14.14 -14.57 4.62
N PHE A 24 14.06 -15.11 5.85
CA PHE A 24 15.20 -15.17 6.76
C PHE A 24 16.35 -15.99 6.19
N PHE A 25 16.06 -17.21 5.72
CA PHE A 25 17.10 -18.09 5.18
C PHE A 25 17.67 -17.56 3.86
N LEU A 26 16.84 -17.04 2.95
CA LEU A 26 17.31 -16.43 1.70
C LEU A 26 18.25 -15.25 1.96
N MET A 27 17.93 -14.40 2.94
CA MET A 27 18.77 -13.25 3.30
C MET A 27 20.13 -13.70 3.89
N ARG A 28 20.16 -14.84 4.61
CA ARG A 28 21.38 -15.37 5.23
C ARG A 28 22.23 -16.20 4.28
N LEU A 29 21.62 -16.79 3.26
CA LEU A 29 22.31 -17.56 2.21
C LEU A 29 22.82 -16.68 1.07
N ALA A 30 22.33 -15.46 0.95
CA ALA A 30 22.81 -14.52 -0.05
C ALA A 30 24.31 -14.24 0.15
N PRO A 31 25.13 -14.28 -0.93
CA PRO A 31 26.53 -13.94 -0.84
C PRO A 31 26.69 -12.46 -0.44
N GLY A 32 27.59 -12.20 0.51
CA GLY A 32 27.75 -10.90 1.14
C GLY A 32 26.99 -10.82 2.47
N GLY A 33 27.68 -10.48 3.55
CA GLY A 33 27.07 -10.27 4.85
C GLY A 33 26.32 -8.93 4.89
N PRO A 34 25.37 -8.75 5.81
CA PRO A 34 24.62 -7.48 5.97
C PRO A 34 25.54 -6.29 6.31
N PHE A 35 26.80 -6.55 6.62
CA PHE A 35 27.84 -5.57 6.97
C PHE A 35 29.02 -5.54 5.99
N ASP A 36 28.97 -6.31 4.89
CA ASP A 36 29.97 -6.30 3.84
C ASP A 36 29.81 -5.03 2.97
N GLY A 37 30.16 -3.89 3.59
CA GLY A 37 30.26 -2.62 2.90
C GLY A 37 31.55 -2.50 2.10
N GLU A 38 31.72 -1.39 1.33
CA GLU A 38 32.90 -1.10 0.49
C GLU A 38 34.24 -1.05 1.27
N ARG A 39 34.18 -0.96 2.61
CA ARG A 39 35.37 -1.01 3.49
C ARG A 39 35.34 -2.22 4.39
N ARG A 40 36.39 -3.05 4.28
CA ARG A 40 36.64 -4.14 5.24
C ARG A 40 36.82 -3.55 6.63
N LEU A 41 36.00 -4.00 7.57
CA LEU A 41 36.13 -3.65 8.99
C LEU A 41 37.34 -4.36 9.62
N PRO A 42 38.01 -3.76 10.62
CA PRO A 42 39.00 -4.47 11.43
C PRO A 42 38.40 -5.76 12.01
N PRO A 43 39.18 -6.87 12.06
CA PRO A 43 38.66 -8.19 12.50
C PRO A 43 38.00 -8.21 13.87
N GLU A 44 38.46 -7.38 14.80
CA GLU A 44 37.88 -7.24 16.14
C GLU A 44 36.50 -6.59 16.12
N ILE A 45 36.32 -5.55 15.31
CA ILE A 45 35.06 -4.85 15.15
C ILE A 45 34.06 -5.76 14.44
N GLU A 46 34.49 -6.49 13.41
CA GLU A 46 33.67 -7.46 12.70
C GLU A 46 33.17 -8.56 13.64
N ARG A 47 34.04 -9.10 14.50
CA ARG A 47 33.69 -10.11 15.50
C ARG A 47 32.67 -9.59 16.51
N ASN A 48 32.82 -8.38 17.00
CA ASN A 48 31.90 -7.78 17.95
C ASN A 48 30.53 -7.52 17.31
N ILE A 49 30.51 -7.05 16.08
CA ILE A 49 29.26 -6.88 15.31
C ILE A 49 28.58 -8.25 15.11
N LYS A 50 29.31 -9.27 14.64
CA LYS A 50 28.75 -10.61 14.46
C LYS A 50 28.16 -11.17 15.74
N ALA A 51 28.82 -10.99 16.88
CA ALA A 51 28.32 -11.43 18.19
C ALA A 51 27.06 -10.64 18.60
N ALA A 52 27.06 -9.31 18.44
CA ALA A 52 25.92 -8.45 18.77
C ALA A 52 24.64 -8.81 17.99
N TYR A 53 24.80 -9.28 16.76
CA TYR A 53 23.69 -9.69 15.89
C TYR A 53 23.46 -11.21 15.88
N ASN A 54 24.12 -11.98 16.77
CA ASN A 54 24.07 -13.44 16.84
C ASN A 54 24.45 -14.14 15.53
N LEU A 55 25.28 -13.51 14.70
CA LEU A 55 25.71 -14.07 13.41
C LEU A 55 26.77 -15.16 13.55
N ASP A 56 27.34 -15.30 14.74
CA ASP A 56 28.30 -16.34 15.16
C ASP A 56 27.62 -17.69 15.41
N LYS A 57 26.30 -17.72 15.57
CA LYS A 57 25.51 -18.92 15.85
C LYS A 57 25.08 -19.64 14.57
N PRO A 58 24.76 -20.96 14.66
CA PRO A 58 24.12 -21.67 13.54
C PRO A 58 22.85 -20.99 13.06
N VAL A 59 22.60 -21.01 11.74
CA VAL A 59 21.50 -20.25 11.13
C VAL A 59 20.12 -20.62 11.69
N TYR A 60 19.89 -21.89 12.03
CA TYR A 60 18.65 -22.36 12.66
C TYR A 60 18.44 -21.77 14.07
N GLU A 61 19.53 -21.59 14.84
CA GLU A 61 19.48 -20.97 16.18
C GLU A 61 19.20 -19.47 16.07
N GLN A 62 19.83 -18.80 15.08
CA GLN A 62 19.53 -17.40 14.77
C GLN A 62 18.04 -17.22 14.43
N PHE A 63 17.47 -18.13 13.62
CA PHE A 63 16.05 -18.10 13.26
C PHE A 63 15.15 -18.29 14.48
N TYR A 64 15.47 -19.24 15.35
CA TYR A 64 14.70 -19.46 16.58
C TYR A 64 14.71 -18.23 17.49
N ILE A 65 15.89 -17.64 17.72
CA ILE A 65 16.05 -16.42 18.55
C ILE A 65 15.24 -15.26 17.94
N TYR A 66 15.33 -15.06 16.62
CA TYR A 66 14.58 -14.04 15.91
C TYR A 66 13.07 -14.25 16.05
N LEU A 67 12.58 -15.45 15.77
CA LEU A 67 11.15 -15.75 15.85
C LEU A 67 10.62 -15.60 17.26
N LYS A 68 11.38 -16.06 18.27
CA LYS A 68 11.03 -15.88 19.67
C LYS A 68 10.87 -14.40 20.01
N LYS A 69 11.84 -13.56 19.69
CA LYS A 69 11.77 -12.10 19.96
C LYS A 69 10.60 -11.44 19.25
N VAL A 70 10.36 -11.76 17.98
CA VAL A 70 9.21 -11.22 17.26
C VAL A 70 7.89 -11.58 17.93
N VAL A 71 7.73 -12.83 18.39
CA VAL A 71 6.45 -13.29 18.96
C VAL A 71 6.27 -12.85 20.41
N THR A 72 7.33 -12.83 21.23
CA THR A 72 7.21 -12.55 22.67
C THR A 72 7.41 -11.08 23.02
N GLU A 73 8.19 -10.35 22.25
CA GLU A 73 8.62 -8.99 22.56
C GLU A 73 8.19 -7.97 21.49
N GLY A 74 7.72 -8.45 20.30
CA GLY A 74 7.46 -7.57 19.16
C GLY A 74 8.74 -6.94 18.59
N ASP A 75 9.90 -7.53 18.92
CA ASP A 75 11.19 -7.03 18.48
C ASP A 75 11.60 -7.69 17.15
N PHE A 76 11.60 -6.88 16.08
CA PHE A 76 12.04 -7.30 14.73
C PHE A 76 13.54 -7.23 14.54
N GLY A 77 14.29 -6.93 15.59
CA GLY A 77 15.73 -6.85 15.58
C GLY A 77 16.29 -5.50 15.11
N PRO A 78 17.63 -5.39 15.10
CA PRO A 78 18.29 -4.16 14.67
C PRO A 78 18.21 -3.96 13.16
N SER A 79 18.16 -2.70 12.73
CA SER A 79 18.21 -2.36 11.31
C SER A 79 19.63 -2.51 10.76
N PHE A 80 19.79 -3.24 9.65
CA PHE A 80 21.08 -3.33 8.95
C PHE A 80 21.42 -2.07 8.15
N LYS A 81 20.42 -1.27 7.79
CA LYS A 81 20.59 -0.05 7.01
C LYS A 81 20.81 1.18 7.90
N ASN A 82 20.02 1.30 8.97
CA ASN A 82 20.05 2.43 9.89
C ASN A 82 20.57 1.93 11.25
N LYS A 83 21.87 2.07 11.49
CA LYS A 83 22.56 1.47 12.65
C LYS A 83 22.06 1.96 14.01
N ASP A 84 21.48 3.18 14.05
CA ASP A 84 21.00 3.82 15.28
C ASP A 84 19.54 3.46 15.63
N PHE A 85 18.88 2.64 14.80
CA PHE A 85 17.47 2.29 14.99
C PHE A 85 17.25 0.79 14.92
N SER A 86 16.32 0.29 15.73
CA SER A 86 15.72 -1.03 15.54
C SER A 86 14.69 -0.99 14.42
N VAL A 87 14.40 -2.15 13.84
CA VAL A 87 13.32 -2.28 12.84
C VAL A 87 11.97 -1.92 13.45
N SER A 88 11.74 -2.30 14.73
CA SER A 88 10.51 -1.97 15.47
C SER A 88 10.33 -0.46 15.60
N GLU A 89 11.38 0.30 15.92
CA GLU A 89 11.34 1.76 15.98
C GLU A 89 11.05 2.39 14.61
N LEU A 90 11.70 1.91 13.55
CA LEU A 90 11.44 2.40 12.20
C LEU A 90 9.98 2.16 11.76
N ILE A 91 9.41 0.99 12.13
CA ILE A 91 8.01 0.70 11.89
C ILE A 91 7.12 1.63 12.72
N ALA A 92 7.41 1.81 14.00
CA ALA A 92 6.64 2.70 14.88
C ALA A 92 6.62 4.15 14.39
N LEU A 93 7.72 4.64 13.84
CA LEU A 93 7.82 5.98 13.25
C LEU A 93 7.11 6.09 11.90
N GLY A 94 7.28 5.08 11.03
CA GLY A 94 6.77 5.15 9.66
C GLY A 94 5.32 4.69 9.48
N ALA A 95 4.86 3.71 10.26
CA ALA A 95 3.53 3.14 10.10
C ALA A 95 2.38 4.14 10.32
N PRO A 96 2.40 5.03 11.33
CA PRO A 96 1.34 6.02 11.50
C PRO A 96 1.22 6.97 10.30
N VAL A 97 2.36 7.40 9.75
CA VAL A 97 2.40 8.27 8.56
C VAL A 97 1.83 7.54 7.35
N SER A 98 2.29 6.31 7.11
CA SER A 98 1.85 5.48 5.99
C SER A 98 0.35 5.15 6.09
N LEU A 99 -0.15 4.85 7.28
CA LEU A 99 -1.57 4.59 7.53
C LEU A 99 -2.42 5.83 7.25
N LYS A 100 -1.99 7.01 7.74
CA LYS A 100 -2.71 8.26 7.54
C LYS A 100 -2.81 8.61 6.05
N LEU A 101 -1.70 8.53 5.32
CA LEU A 101 -1.67 8.76 3.88
C LEU A 101 -2.48 7.71 3.10
N GLY A 102 -2.29 6.43 3.41
CA GLY A 102 -2.96 5.33 2.73
C GLY A 102 -4.47 5.34 2.94
N LEU A 103 -4.95 5.54 4.17
CA LEU A 103 -6.38 5.63 4.45
C LEU A 103 -7.02 6.86 3.78
N SER A 104 -6.32 7.99 3.78
CA SER A 104 -6.78 9.20 3.08
C SER A 104 -6.87 8.97 1.57
N ALA A 105 -5.89 8.25 0.99
CA ALA A 105 -5.91 7.90 -0.43
C ALA A 105 -7.06 6.93 -0.75
N ILE A 106 -7.26 5.87 0.07
CA ILE A 106 -8.37 4.91 -0.10
C ILE A 106 -9.73 5.62 -0.03
N LEU A 107 -9.90 6.57 0.88
CA LEU A 107 -11.13 7.34 0.94
C LEU A 107 -11.34 8.17 -0.32
N LEU A 108 -10.31 8.88 -0.77
CA LEU A 108 -10.37 9.74 -1.95
C LEU A 108 -10.64 8.93 -3.22
N ASP A 109 -9.91 7.84 -3.43
CA ASP A 109 -10.03 7.01 -4.64
C ASP A 109 -11.36 6.27 -4.70
N THR A 110 -11.88 5.81 -3.56
CA THR A 110 -13.20 5.16 -3.48
C THR A 110 -14.32 6.15 -3.79
N LEU A 111 -14.27 7.35 -3.24
CA LEU A 111 -15.28 8.37 -3.49
C LEU A 111 -15.26 8.84 -4.95
N ILE A 112 -14.10 9.25 -5.44
CA ILE A 112 -13.97 9.77 -6.82
C ILE A 112 -14.14 8.63 -7.82
N GLY A 113 -13.48 7.50 -7.64
CA GLY A 113 -13.55 6.36 -8.54
C GLY A 113 -14.95 5.76 -8.60
N GLY A 114 -15.62 5.64 -7.44
CA GLY A 114 -17.01 5.21 -7.35
C GLY A 114 -17.94 6.16 -8.10
N PHE A 115 -17.84 7.45 -7.83
CA PHE A 115 -18.65 8.47 -8.51
C PHE A 115 -18.46 8.49 -10.04
N LEU A 116 -17.22 8.44 -10.50
CA LEU A 116 -16.89 8.39 -11.93
C LEU A 116 -17.39 7.10 -12.57
N GLY A 117 -17.22 5.94 -11.90
CA GLY A 117 -17.68 4.65 -12.40
C GLY A 117 -19.20 4.56 -12.53
N VAL A 118 -19.96 5.03 -11.52
CA VAL A 118 -21.42 5.11 -11.56
C VAL A 118 -21.88 6.04 -12.67
N THR A 119 -21.30 7.25 -12.75
CA THR A 119 -21.67 8.23 -13.78
C THR A 119 -21.42 7.71 -15.19
N ALA A 120 -20.29 7.04 -15.42
CA ALA A 120 -19.97 6.42 -16.70
C ALA A 120 -20.94 5.27 -17.04
N ALA A 121 -21.32 4.46 -16.05
CA ALA A 121 -22.27 3.35 -16.25
C ALA A 121 -23.67 3.85 -16.62
N LEU A 122 -24.17 4.88 -15.93
CA LEU A 122 -25.47 5.48 -16.21
C LEU A 122 -25.54 6.15 -17.59
N ARG A 123 -24.38 6.60 -18.10
CA ARG A 123 -24.26 7.22 -19.43
C ARG A 123 -23.55 6.30 -20.42
N GLN A 124 -23.74 5.00 -20.30
CA GLN A 124 -23.06 3.98 -21.11
C GLN A 124 -23.11 4.30 -22.60
N ASN A 125 -21.96 4.15 -23.30
CA ASN A 125 -21.79 4.35 -24.74
C ASN A 125 -22.06 5.79 -25.23
N THR A 126 -22.00 6.78 -24.35
CA THR A 126 -22.04 8.20 -24.72
C THR A 126 -20.65 8.83 -24.69
N ILE A 127 -20.52 10.03 -25.25
CA ILE A 127 -19.28 10.83 -25.18
C ILE A 127 -18.85 11.03 -23.71
N ALA A 128 -19.80 11.24 -22.79
CA ALA A 128 -19.51 11.40 -21.38
C ALA A 128 -18.85 10.15 -20.76
N ASP A 129 -19.37 8.96 -21.10
CA ASP A 129 -18.77 7.69 -20.65
C ASP A 129 -17.32 7.56 -21.14
N TYR A 130 -17.10 7.74 -22.43
CA TYR A 130 -15.76 7.65 -23.03
C TYR A 130 -14.80 8.71 -22.45
N SER A 131 -15.25 9.94 -22.26
CA SER A 131 -14.43 11.01 -21.69
C SER A 131 -14.03 10.73 -20.25
N ILE A 132 -14.99 10.34 -19.40
CA ILE A 132 -14.74 9.98 -17.99
C ILE A 132 -13.72 8.84 -17.90
N MET A 133 -13.93 7.77 -18.68
CA MET A 133 -13.03 6.62 -18.66
C MET A 133 -11.66 6.95 -19.22
N SER A 134 -11.56 7.76 -20.28
CA SER A 134 -10.27 8.19 -20.83
C SER A 134 -9.47 9.04 -19.83
N ILE A 135 -10.11 10.00 -19.18
CA ILE A 135 -9.45 10.83 -18.16
C ILE A 135 -9.01 9.98 -16.96
N ALA A 136 -9.88 9.08 -16.46
CA ALA A 136 -9.53 8.20 -15.37
C ALA A 136 -8.32 7.30 -15.74
N MET A 137 -8.26 6.80 -16.99
CA MET A 137 -7.17 5.93 -17.44
C MET A 137 -5.80 6.63 -17.49
N ILE A 138 -5.74 7.95 -17.58
CA ILE A 138 -4.48 8.72 -17.49
C ILE A 138 -3.77 8.39 -16.18
N GLY A 139 -4.52 8.27 -15.08
CA GLY A 139 -3.96 7.99 -13.75
C GLY A 139 -3.23 6.64 -13.63
N ILE A 140 -3.57 5.65 -14.47
CA ILE A 140 -2.88 4.36 -14.49
C ILE A 140 -1.80 4.29 -15.58
N THR A 141 -1.95 5.10 -16.63
CA THR A 141 -1.03 5.08 -17.78
C THR A 141 0.28 5.79 -17.45
N ILE A 142 0.23 6.88 -16.69
CA ILE A 142 1.43 7.61 -16.29
C ILE A 142 1.94 7.04 -14.97
N PRO A 143 3.19 6.53 -14.92
CA PRO A 143 3.78 6.01 -13.68
C PRO A 143 3.82 7.08 -12.57
N THR A 144 3.56 6.67 -11.33
CA THR A 144 3.52 7.59 -10.17
C THR A 144 4.82 8.31 -9.92
N PHE A 145 5.98 7.70 -10.23
CA PHE A 145 7.29 8.34 -10.11
C PHE A 145 7.50 9.49 -11.12
N VAL A 146 6.68 9.57 -12.16
CA VAL A 146 6.62 10.70 -13.11
C VAL A 146 5.57 11.72 -12.65
N THR A 147 4.37 11.24 -12.26
CA THR A 147 3.27 12.11 -11.83
C THR A 147 3.61 12.90 -10.57
N ALA A 148 4.28 12.27 -9.60
CA ALA A 148 4.63 12.93 -8.34
C ALA A 148 5.53 14.16 -8.53
N PRO A 149 6.69 14.07 -9.20
CA PRO A 149 7.53 15.23 -9.45
C PRO A 149 6.85 16.31 -10.32
N LEU A 150 6.05 15.90 -11.33
CA LEU A 150 5.33 16.84 -12.17
C LEU A 150 4.29 17.66 -11.38
N LEU A 151 3.50 17.02 -10.55
CA LEU A 151 2.53 17.73 -9.71
C LEU A 151 3.23 18.61 -8.67
N THR A 152 4.33 18.15 -8.07
CA THR A 152 5.14 18.94 -7.14
C THR A 152 5.73 20.18 -7.86
N LEU A 153 6.25 20.01 -9.07
CA LEU A 153 6.78 21.11 -9.86
C LEU A 153 5.71 22.14 -10.21
N ILE A 154 4.54 21.67 -10.71
CA ILE A 154 3.47 22.57 -11.14
C ILE A 154 2.81 23.25 -9.93
N LEU A 155 2.30 22.46 -8.98
CA LEU A 155 1.48 22.97 -7.87
C LEU A 155 2.32 23.53 -6.72
N GLY A 156 3.54 23.01 -6.53
CA GLY A 156 4.45 23.44 -5.46
C GLY A 156 5.39 24.55 -5.88
N VAL A 157 6.11 24.36 -6.98
CA VAL A 157 7.16 25.31 -7.39
C VAL A 157 6.59 26.47 -8.23
N TYR A 158 5.89 26.15 -9.33
CA TYR A 158 5.40 27.22 -10.24
C TYR A 158 4.21 27.99 -9.70
N LEU A 159 3.22 27.31 -9.11
CA LEU A 159 2.01 27.96 -8.62
C LEU A 159 2.10 28.31 -7.12
N GLY A 160 3.01 27.70 -6.35
CA GLY A 160 3.16 27.95 -4.92
C GLY A 160 1.91 27.60 -4.08
N TRP A 161 1.00 26.78 -4.61
CA TRP A 161 -0.24 26.43 -3.93
C TRP A 161 -0.05 25.44 -2.81
N LEU A 162 0.87 24.48 -2.99
CA LEU A 162 1.12 23.38 -2.06
C LEU A 162 2.60 23.29 -1.70
N PRO A 163 2.96 22.76 -0.51
CA PRO A 163 4.35 22.56 -0.15
C PRO A 163 5.02 21.53 -1.07
N VAL A 164 6.28 21.75 -1.39
CA VAL A 164 7.08 20.85 -2.24
C VAL A 164 7.56 19.60 -1.51
N GLY A 165 7.47 19.56 -0.18
CA GLY A 165 7.91 18.44 0.66
C GLY A 165 7.65 18.70 2.14
N GLY A 166 8.10 17.75 2.98
CA GLY A 166 7.88 17.77 4.41
C GLY A 166 6.55 17.11 4.79
N TYR A 167 6.50 16.53 6.01
CA TYR A 167 5.29 15.91 6.55
C TYR A 167 4.54 16.85 7.50
N ASP A 168 5.27 17.72 8.22
CA ASP A 168 4.77 18.75 9.12
C ASP A 168 3.65 18.23 10.04
N ASP A 169 3.96 17.15 10.79
CA ASP A 169 3.04 16.41 11.67
C ASP A 169 1.71 16.01 11.03
N GLY A 170 1.69 15.92 9.70
CA GLY A 170 0.53 15.57 8.91
C GLY A 170 -0.44 16.71 8.71
N ALA A 171 0.08 17.92 8.59
CA ALA A 171 -0.69 19.07 8.16
C ALA A 171 -1.38 18.78 6.81
N LEU A 172 -2.65 19.14 6.70
CA LEU A 172 -3.48 18.81 5.53
C LEU A 172 -2.82 19.25 4.21
N ARG A 173 -2.21 20.44 4.18
CA ARG A 173 -1.54 20.98 3.00
C ARG A 173 -0.40 20.06 2.49
N ASN A 174 0.36 19.46 3.40
CA ASN A 174 1.47 18.57 3.09
C ASN A 174 1.02 17.18 2.64
N MET A 175 -0.22 16.80 3.00
CA MET A 175 -0.79 15.50 2.64
C MET A 175 -1.47 15.50 1.26
N ILE A 176 -1.94 16.64 0.76
CA ILE A 176 -2.73 16.72 -0.48
C ILE A 176 -1.99 16.08 -1.66
N LEU A 177 -0.75 16.51 -1.95
CA LEU A 177 0.01 15.98 -3.09
C LEU A 177 0.26 14.48 -2.99
N PRO A 178 0.82 13.94 -1.89
CA PRO A 178 1.00 12.49 -1.74
C PRO A 178 -0.30 11.71 -1.86
N VAL A 179 -1.38 12.17 -1.25
CA VAL A 179 -2.69 11.50 -1.29
C VAL A 179 -3.25 11.47 -2.71
N VAL A 180 -3.21 12.60 -3.43
CA VAL A 180 -3.64 12.66 -4.83
C VAL A 180 -2.82 11.71 -5.70
N VAL A 181 -1.50 11.75 -5.60
CA VAL A 181 -0.62 10.88 -6.40
C VAL A 181 -0.89 9.40 -6.13
N LEU A 182 -1.07 9.02 -4.86
CA LEU A 182 -1.41 7.63 -4.49
C LEU A 182 -2.78 7.20 -5.02
N SER A 183 -3.73 8.13 -5.07
CA SER A 183 -5.12 7.84 -5.48
C SER A 183 -5.29 7.71 -6.99
N LEU A 184 -4.51 8.42 -7.82
CA LEU A 184 -4.73 8.47 -9.27
C LEU A 184 -4.83 7.09 -9.95
N PRO A 185 -3.92 6.13 -9.74
CA PRO A 185 -4.03 4.81 -10.34
C PRO A 185 -5.25 4.03 -9.83
N GLN A 186 -5.58 4.18 -8.55
CA GLN A 186 -6.69 3.47 -7.93
C GLN A 186 -8.04 4.02 -8.38
N ILE A 187 -8.17 5.35 -8.55
CA ILE A 187 -9.35 5.98 -9.15
C ILE A 187 -9.66 5.35 -10.51
N ALA A 188 -8.65 5.14 -11.35
CA ALA A 188 -8.83 4.50 -12.66
C ALA A 188 -9.33 3.05 -12.56
N ILE A 189 -8.74 2.28 -11.63
CA ILE A 189 -9.11 0.87 -11.40
C ILE A 189 -10.54 0.79 -10.86
N ILE A 190 -10.86 1.56 -9.82
CA ILE A 190 -12.16 1.57 -9.17
C ILE A 190 -13.25 2.05 -10.13
N SER A 191 -13.01 3.14 -10.87
CA SER A 191 -13.96 3.66 -11.87
C SER A 191 -14.33 2.60 -12.90
N ARG A 192 -13.36 1.89 -13.43
CA ARG A 192 -13.57 0.82 -14.42
C ARG A 192 -14.33 -0.36 -13.82
N LEU A 193 -13.95 -0.79 -12.62
CA LEU A 193 -14.58 -1.90 -11.91
C LEU A 193 -16.05 -1.58 -11.60
N VAL A 194 -16.30 -0.41 -11.00
CA VAL A 194 -17.63 0.06 -10.64
C VAL A 194 -18.50 0.22 -11.90
N ARG A 195 -17.95 0.82 -12.98
CA ARG A 195 -18.66 0.93 -14.24
C ARG A 195 -19.10 -0.43 -14.78
N GLY A 196 -18.20 -1.42 -14.81
CA GLY A 196 -18.51 -2.78 -15.28
C GLY A 196 -19.59 -3.45 -14.45
N SER A 197 -19.44 -3.46 -13.14
CA SER A 197 -20.40 -4.06 -12.20
C SER A 197 -21.76 -3.36 -12.25
N MET A 198 -21.80 -2.03 -12.34
CA MET A 198 -23.06 -1.27 -12.47
C MET A 198 -23.82 -1.61 -13.75
N ILE A 199 -23.12 -1.73 -14.89
CA ILE A 199 -23.74 -2.10 -16.17
C ILE A 199 -24.36 -3.50 -16.06
N GLU A 200 -23.66 -4.46 -15.44
CA GLU A 200 -24.17 -5.81 -15.21
C GLU A 200 -25.42 -5.79 -14.34
N VAL A 201 -25.36 -5.09 -13.20
CA VAL A 201 -26.49 -4.96 -12.26
C VAL A 201 -27.70 -4.29 -12.92
N LEU A 202 -27.49 -3.20 -13.64
CA LEU A 202 -28.58 -2.47 -14.30
C LEU A 202 -29.30 -3.27 -15.38
N ARG A 203 -28.67 -4.34 -15.90
CA ARG A 203 -29.27 -5.31 -16.84
C ARG A 203 -29.91 -6.52 -16.18
N SER A 204 -29.82 -6.66 -14.88
CA SER A 204 -30.35 -7.81 -14.13
C SER A 204 -31.89 -7.86 -14.13
N ASN A 205 -32.45 -9.05 -13.91
CA ASN A 205 -33.90 -9.24 -13.87
C ASN A 205 -34.59 -8.50 -12.73
N TYR A 206 -33.94 -8.36 -11.57
CA TYR A 206 -34.53 -7.64 -10.45
C TYR A 206 -34.66 -6.15 -10.70
N VAL A 207 -33.68 -5.53 -11.40
CA VAL A 207 -33.78 -4.15 -11.84
C VAL A 207 -34.90 -3.95 -12.88
N ARG A 208 -35.01 -4.88 -13.84
CA ARG A 208 -36.14 -4.87 -14.79
C ARG A 208 -37.48 -4.98 -14.09
N THR A 209 -37.58 -5.82 -13.07
CA THR A 209 -38.80 -5.96 -12.26
C THR A 209 -39.11 -4.67 -11.48
N ALA A 210 -38.10 -4.02 -10.91
CA ALA A 210 -38.28 -2.73 -10.20
C ALA A 210 -38.85 -1.65 -11.14
N ARG A 211 -38.30 -1.52 -12.35
CA ARG A 211 -38.84 -0.61 -13.37
C ARG A 211 -40.26 -0.95 -13.80
N ALA A 212 -40.56 -2.25 -13.98
CA ALA A 212 -41.91 -2.71 -14.33
C ALA A 212 -42.94 -2.42 -13.23
N LYS A 213 -42.52 -2.29 -11.97
CA LYS A 213 -43.35 -1.88 -10.83
C LYS A 213 -43.49 -0.36 -10.73
N GLY A 214 -42.93 0.41 -11.65
CA GLY A 214 -43.07 1.88 -11.70
C GLY A 214 -42.12 2.67 -10.79
N LEU A 215 -41.04 2.05 -10.28
CA LEU A 215 -40.04 2.81 -9.53
C LEU A 215 -39.29 3.80 -10.44
N THR A 216 -39.00 4.98 -9.89
CA THR A 216 -38.19 5.98 -10.59
C THR A 216 -36.74 5.56 -10.74
N GLU A 217 -36.03 6.05 -11.75
CA GLU A 217 -34.59 5.70 -11.95
C GLU A 217 -33.74 6.00 -10.72
N GLY A 218 -33.99 7.08 -9.96
CA GLY A 218 -33.28 7.37 -8.72
C GLY A 218 -33.57 6.41 -7.57
N GLN A 219 -34.65 5.62 -7.64
CA GLN A 219 -34.97 4.55 -6.67
C GLN A 219 -34.41 3.20 -7.13
N VAL A 220 -34.16 3.05 -8.41
CA VAL A 220 -33.63 1.83 -9.02
C VAL A 220 -32.10 1.79 -8.90
N VAL A 221 -31.42 2.93 -8.97
CA VAL A 221 -29.98 3.10 -8.86
C VAL A 221 -29.55 3.34 -7.41
#